data_80ad6960b8f23dff3b195b1c1fac447a
#
_entry.id   80ad6960b8f23dff3b195b1c1fac447a
#
_cell.length_a   1.000
_cell.length_b   1.000
_cell.length_c   1.000
_cell.angle_alpha   90.00
_cell.angle_beta   90.00
_cell.angle_gamma   90.00
#
_symmetry.space_group_name_H-M   'P 1'
#
loop_
_entity.id
_entity.type
_entity.pdbx_description
1 polymer ?
#
loop_
_entity_poly.entity_id
_entity_poly.type
_entity_poly.pdbx_seq_one_letter_code
_entity_poly.pdbx_strand_id
1 'polypeptide(L)'
;MIVKKYAHVENIGMALFLTDLVMIIIACFVFDIKTALYSFVGLVVKSFMIDAIIENIMLRKSIMLICDDKDMICNYIINVLGKSATYVEARGAYTGERNYIVFSTLTKKQAIELRSFIHQNKLHAFMSVMSTSEVFGKGFSSL
;
A
#
# COMPACT_ATOMS: atom_id res chain seq x y z
N MET A 1 -21.13 -3.10 -5.44
CA MET A 1 -21.48 -2.05 -4.48
C MET A 1 -22.63 -2.47 -3.52
N ILE A 2 -23.56 -3.31 -3.93
CA ILE A 2 -24.70 -3.77 -3.13
C ILE A 2 -24.29 -4.74 -2.01
N VAL A 3 -23.38 -5.68 -2.27
CA VAL A 3 -22.92 -6.70 -1.31
C VAL A 3 -22.15 -6.07 -0.13
N LYS A 4 -21.40 -4.99 -0.36
CA LYS A 4 -20.66 -4.27 0.71
C LYS A 4 -21.59 -3.62 1.75
N LYS A 5 -22.83 -3.26 1.36
CA LYS A 5 -23.81 -2.61 2.22
C LYS A 5 -24.53 -3.59 3.15
N TYR A 6 -24.67 -4.87 2.75
CA TYR A 6 -25.44 -5.86 3.48
C TYR A 6 -24.61 -6.86 4.29
N ALA A 7 -23.35 -7.12 3.91
CA ALA A 7 -22.59 -8.23 4.49
C ALA A 7 -21.45 -7.81 5.46
N HIS A 8 -21.25 -6.52 5.77
CA HIS A 8 -20.10 -6.05 6.61
C HIS A 8 -18.75 -6.67 6.20
N VAL A 9 -18.56 -6.92 4.89
CA VAL A 9 -17.35 -7.57 4.37
C VAL A 9 -16.30 -6.51 4.17
N GLU A 10 -15.32 -6.48 5.05
CA GLU A 10 -14.20 -5.50 5.00
C GLU A 10 -13.29 -5.68 3.76
N ASN A 11 -13.28 -6.88 3.17
CA ASN A 11 -12.42 -7.22 2.03
C ASN A 11 -13.23 -7.44 0.75
N ILE A 12 -12.94 -6.64 -0.27
CA ILE A 12 -13.56 -6.73 -1.60
C ILE A 12 -13.31 -8.11 -2.22
N GLY A 13 -12.12 -8.70 -2.02
CA GLY A 13 -11.77 -10.02 -2.50
C GLY A 13 -12.67 -11.12 -1.93
N MET A 14 -12.99 -11.07 -0.63
CA MET A 14 -13.89 -12.03 0.01
C MET A 14 -15.33 -11.91 -0.51
N ALA A 15 -15.81 -10.70 -0.78
CA ALA A 15 -17.13 -10.49 -1.37
C ALA A 15 -17.24 -11.07 -2.78
N LEU A 16 -16.20 -10.89 -3.60
CA LEU A 16 -16.11 -11.48 -4.93
C LEU A 16 -16.02 -13.01 -4.87
N PHE A 17 -15.20 -13.55 -3.98
CA PHE A 17 -15.06 -14.99 -3.78
C PHE A 17 -16.40 -15.65 -3.41
N LEU A 18 -17.16 -15.06 -2.49
CA LEU A 18 -18.47 -15.57 -2.05
C LEU A 18 -19.49 -15.56 -3.20
N THR A 19 -19.54 -14.49 -3.99
CA THR A 19 -20.46 -14.41 -5.14
C THR A 19 -20.09 -15.44 -6.22
N ASP A 20 -18.82 -15.62 -6.52
CA ASP A 20 -18.34 -16.60 -7.49
C ASP A 20 -18.57 -18.03 -7.00
N LEU A 21 -18.43 -18.31 -5.68
CA LEU A 21 -18.72 -19.60 -5.08
C LEU A 21 -20.19 -19.99 -5.25
N VAL A 22 -21.12 -19.07 -5.01
CA VAL A 22 -22.55 -19.30 -5.21
C VAL A 22 -22.83 -19.64 -6.68
N MET A 23 -22.21 -18.92 -7.63
CA MET A 23 -22.36 -19.21 -9.05
C MET A 23 -21.84 -20.59 -9.43
N ILE A 24 -20.74 -21.06 -8.84
CA ILE A 24 -20.19 -22.40 -9.08
C ILE A 24 -21.15 -23.48 -8.53
N ILE A 25 -21.75 -23.28 -7.36
CA ILE A 25 -22.72 -24.21 -6.81
C ILE A 25 -23.92 -24.35 -7.77
N ILE A 26 -24.43 -23.26 -8.29
CA ILE A 26 -25.50 -23.28 -9.31
C ILE A 26 -25.03 -24.00 -10.57
N ALA A 27 -23.81 -23.72 -11.02
CA ALA A 27 -23.24 -24.36 -12.21
C ALA A 27 -23.07 -25.90 -12.05
N CYS A 28 -22.82 -26.41 -10.85
CA CYS A 28 -22.77 -27.84 -10.57
C CYS A 28 -24.10 -28.58 -10.87
N PHE A 29 -25.23 -27.89 -10.76
CA PHE A 29 -26.54 -28.47 -11.06
C PHE A 29 -26.91 -28.40 -12.56
N VAL A 30 -26.28 -27.47 -13.30
CA VAL A 30 -26.60 -27.21 -14.70
C VAL A 30 -25.62 -27.87 -15.66
N PHE A 31 -24.36 -28.02 -15.25
CA PHE A 31 -23.26 -28.52 -16.07
C PHE A 31 -22.63 -29.78 -15.48
N ASP A 32 -21.77 -30.42 -16.25
CA ASP A 32 -21.02 -31.59 -15.80
C ASP A 32 -20.05 -31.28 -14.67
N ILE A 33 -19.85 -32.25 -13.76
CA ILE A 33 -18.93 -32.19 -12.63
C ILE A 33 -17.52 -31.77 -13.05
N LYS A 34 -17.06 -32.19 -14.24
CA LYS A 34 -15.72 -31.79 -14.76
C LYS A 34 -15.62 -30.27 -14.96
N THR A 35 -16.65 -29.68 -15.57
CA THR A 35 -16.70 -28.23 -15.81
C THR A 35 -16.75 -27.44 -14.49
N ALA A 36 -17.52 -27.91 -13.52
CA ALA A 36 -17.58 -27.31 -12.19
C ALA A 36 -16.22 -27.36 -11.46
N LEU A 37 -15.48 -28.47 -11.60
CA LEU A 37 -14.16 -28.61 -10.97
C LEU A 37 -13.12 -27.65 -11.59
N TYR A 38 -13.11 -27.53 -12.94
CA TYR A 38 -12.23 -26.53 -13.59
C TYR A 38 -12.58 -25.10 -13.22
N SER A 39 -13.86 -24.80 -13.10
CA SER A 39 -14.33 -23.47 -12.66
C SER A 39 -13.90 -23.16 -11.22
N PHE A 40 -13.94 -24.16 -10.33
CA PHE A 40 -13.48 -24.01 -8.95
C PHE A 40 -11.97 -23.72 -8.87
N VAL A 41 -11.15 -24.47 -9.64
CA VAL A 41 -9.70 -24.19 -9.71
C VAL A 41 -9.43 -22.78 -10.24
N GLY A 42 -10.14 -22.36 -11.30
CA GLY A 42 -10.03 -21.03 -11.84
C GLY A 42 -10.39 -19.94 -10.83
N LEU A 43 -11.43 -20.15 -10.02
CA LEU A 43 -11.84 -19.24 -8.94
C LEU A 43 -10.76 -19.10 -7.88
N VAL A 44 -10.15 -20.19 -7.45
CA VAL A 44 -9.08 -20.17 -6.44
C VAL A 44 -7.89 -19.36 -6.97
N VAL A 45 -7.42 -19.65 -8.19
CA VAL A 45 -6.31 -18.91 -8.82
C VAL A 45 -6.64 -17.42 -8.97
N LYS A 46 -7.85 -17.09 -9.45
CA LYS A 46 -8.33 -15.70 -9.57
C LYS A 46 -8.31 -14.97 -8.24
N SER A 47 -8.78 -15.60 -7.15
CA SER A 47 -8.84 -15.00 -5.82
C SER A 47 -7.43 -14.64 -5.33
N PHE A 48 -6.48 -15.57 -5.41
CA PHE A 48 -5.09 -15.30 -5.03
C PHE A 48 -4.45 -14.18 -5.87
N MET A 49 -4.71 -14.15 -7.18
CA MET A 49 -4.17 -13.09 -8.04
C MET A 49 -4.75 -11.71 -7.69
N ILE A 50 -6.05 -11.62 -7.45
CA ILE A 50 -6.71 -10.36 -7.11
C ILE A 50 -6.15 -9.80 -5.81
N ASP A 51 -6.05 -10.62 -4.76
CA ASP A 51 -5.51 -10.20 -3.47
C ASP A 51 -4.06 -9.72 -3.59
N ALA A 52 -3.21 -10.45 -4.31
CA ALA A 52 -1.83 -10.06 -4.54
C ALA A 52 -1.69 -8.74 -5.33
N ILE A 53 -2.57 -8.49 -6.31
CA ILE A 53 -2.57 -7.25 -7.10
C ILE A 53 -3.07 -6.08 -6.25
N ILE A 54 -4.18 -6.25 -5.52
CA ILE A 54 -4.74 -5.21 -4.67
C ILE A 54 -3.74 -4.80 -3.59
N GLU A 55 -3.11 -5.77 -2.92
CA GLU A 55 -2.10 -5.51 -1.90
C GLU A 55 -0.91 -4.70 -2.45
N ASN A 56 -0.42 -5.05 -3.63
CA ASN A 56 0.73 -4.35 -4.21
C ASN A 56 0.41 -2.94 -4.73
N ILE A 57 -0.81 -2.70 -5.23
CA ILE A 57 -1.18 -1.43 -5.87
C ILE A 57 -1.77 -0.43 -4.86
N MET A 58 -2.61 -0.90 -3.94
CA MET A 58 -3.38 -0.01 -3.07
C MET A 58 -2.69 0.38 -1.76
N LEU A 59 -1.73 -0.41 -1.28
CA LEU A 59 -1.06 -0.09 -0.03
C LEU A 59 -0.11 1.08 -0.19
N ARG A 60 -0.46 2.18 0.46
CA ARG A 60 0.43 3.32 0.65
C ARG A 60 1.40 3.02 1.78
N LYS A 61 2.58 3.61 1.70
CA LYS A 61 3.58 3.55 2.75
C LYS A 61 3.72 4.93 3.37
N SER A 62 3.41 5.04 4.64
CA SER A 62 3.77 6.20 5.43
C SER A 62 5.24 6.07 5.82
N ILE A 63 6.01 7.07 5.46
CA ILE A 63 7.45 7.09 5.68
C ILE A 63 7.77 8.16 6.70
N MET A 64 8.54 7.79 7.68
CA MET A 64 9.16 8.69 8.64
C MET A 64 10.69 8.55 8.48
N LEU A 65 11.34 9.66 8.18
CA LEU A 65 12.79 9.75 8.05
C LEU A 65 13.34 10.65 9.15
N ILE A 66 14.40 10.22 9.80
CA ILE A 66 15.19 11.07 10.72
C ILE A 66 16.52 11.30 10.01
N CYS A 67 16.90 12.55 9.78
CA CYS A 67 18.11 12.91 9.03
C CYS A 67 18.72 14.22 9.53
N ASP A 68 19.99 14.40 9.21
CA ASP A 68 20.74 15.63 9.52
C ASP A 68 20.48 16.70 8.47
N ASP A 69 20.36 16.30 7.20
CA ASP A 69 20.06 17.17 6.06
C ASP A 69 18.70 16.86 5.46
N LYS A 70 17.73 17.72 5.75
CA LYS A 70 16.37 17.63 5.20
C LYS A 70 16.27 18.06 3.74
N ASP A 71 17.11 18.99 3.31
CA ASP A 71 16.92 19.69 2.04
C ASP A 71 17.13 18.75 0.86
N MET A 72 18.14 17.91 0.92
CA MET A 72 18.41 16.92 -0.12
C MET A 72 17.29 15.87 -0.22
N ILE A 73 16.79 15.41 0.91
CA ILE A 73 15.71 14.41 0.98
C ILE A 73 14.38 15.02 0.53
N CYS A 74 14.02 16.20 1.03
CA CYS A 74 12.78 16.88 0.66
C CYS A 74 12.76 17.23 -0.83
N ASN A 75 13.86 17.74 -1.38
CA ASN A 75 14.00 18.02 -2.81
C ASN A 75 13.80 16.77 -3.66
N TYR A 76 14.36 15.64 -3.26
CA TYR A 76 14.16 14.38 -3.97
C TYR A 76 12.69 13.93 -3.94
N ILE A 77 12.04 13.99 -2.76
CA ILE A 77 10.64 13.61 -2.61
C ILE A 77 9.72 14.50 -3.46
N ILE A 78 9.96 15.83 -3.47
CA ILE A 78 9.11 16.78 -4.16
C ILE A 78 9.35 16.75 -5.66
N ASN A 79 10.60 16.88 -6.10
CA ASN A 79 10.94 17.10 -7.51
C ASN A 79 11.07 15.81 -8.31
N VAL A 80 11.51 14.71 -7.70
CA VAL A 80 11.71 13.43 -8.40
C VAL A 80 10.52 12.49 -8.20
N LEU A 81 10.07 12.33 -6.96
CA LEU A 81 8.95 11.43 -6.66
C LEU A 81 7.57 12.10 -6.83
N GLY A 82 7.51 13.44 -6.96
CA GLY A 82 6.27 14.18 -7.15
C GLY A 82 5.30 14.05 -5.97
N LYS A 83 5.84 14.00 -4.73
CA LYS A 83 5.05 13.84 -3.50
C LYS A 83 5.33 14.96 -2.52
N SER A 84 4.35 15.22 -1.65
CA SER A 84 4.53 16.17 -0.56
C SER A 84 5.42 15.59 0.54
N ALA A 85 6.24 16.45 1.13
CA ALA A 85 7.01 16.16 2.33
C ALA A 85 6.73 17.20 3.38
N THR A 86 6.56 16.76 4.62
CA THR A 86 6.44 17.65 5.78
C THR A 86 7.57 17.33 6.74
N TYR A 87 8.25 18.34 7.27
CA TYR A 87 9.31 18.11 8.23
C TYR A 87 9.07 18.84 9.55
N VAL A 88 9.67 18.30 10.60
CA VAL A 88 9.69 18.86 11.94
C VAL A 88 11.14 18.86 12.44
N GLU A 89 11.55 19.95 13.09
CA GLU A 89 12.84 19.99 13.77
C GLU A 89 12.79 19.14 15.05
N ALA A 90 13.79 18.33 15.25
CA ALA A 90 13.92 17.44 16.39
C ALA A 90 15.33 17.54 16.97
N ARG A 91 15.48 17.05 18.19
CA ARG A 91 16.79 16.93 18.83
C ARG A 91 16.98 15.53 19.37
N GLY A 92 18.14 14.94 19.09
CA GLY A 92 18.50 13.64 19.63
C GLY A 92 18.54 13.69 21.17
N ALA A 93 17.77 12.83 21.83
CA ALA A 93 17.69 12.83 23.29
C ALA A 93 19.02 12.41 23.95
N TYR A 94 19.79 11.56 23.27
CA TYR A 94 21.08 11.08 23.78
C TYR A 94 22.25 11.96 23.31
N THR A 95 22.30 12.32 22.03
CA THR A 95 23.41 13.08 21.44
C THR A 95 23.27 14.59 21.65
N GLY A 96 22.03 15.09 21.83
CA GLY A 96 21.73 16.52 21.85
C GLY A 96 21.80 17.18 20.47
N GLU A 97 22.11 16.43 19.42
CA GLU A 97 22.26 16.94 18.05
C GLU A 97 20.94 17.34 17.43
N ARG A 98 20.99 18.30 16.51
CA ARG A 98 19.83 18.76 15.77
C ARG A 98 19.57 17.83 14.61
N ASN A 99 18.36 17.31 14.52
CA ASN A 99 17.89 16.42 13.48
C ASN A 99 16.58 16.92 12.89
N TYR A 100 16.20 16.39 11.73
CA TYR A 100 14.91 16.66 11.11
C TYR A 100 14.14 15.36 10.95
N ILE A 101 12.86 15.39 11.30
CA ILE A 101 11.93 14.30 11.04
C ILE A 101 11.12 14.67 9.81
N VAL A 102 11.26 13.92 8.73
CA VAL A 102 10.54 14.11 7.47
C VAL A 102 9.45 13.05 7.35
N PHE A 103 8.22 13.52 7.12
CA PHE A 103 7.05 12.68 6.87
C PHE A 103 6.63 12.77 5.41
N SER A 104 6.36 11.62 4.79
CA SER A 104 5.82 11.54 3.43
C SER A 104 5.02 10.27 3.25
N THR A 105 4.05 10.29 2.31
CA THR A 105 3.29 9.10 1.94
C THR A 105 3.64 8.71 0.50
N LEU A 106 4.24 7.54 0.34
CA LEU A 106 4.77 7.04 -0.92
C LEU A 106 4.12 5.71 -1.29
N THR A 107 4.26 5.32 -2.56
CA THR A 107 4.01 3.94 -2.99
C THR A 107 5.17 3.03 -2.59
N LYS A 108 4.95 1.71 -2.58
CA LYS A 108 6.01 0.72 -2.31
C LYS A 108 7.24 0.93 -3.22
N LYS A 109 7.00 1.20 -4.51
CA LYS A 109 8.07 1.46 -5.50
C LYS A 109 8.87 2.72 -5.15
N GLN A 110 8.19 3.84 -4.90
CA GLN A 110 8.81 5.11 -4.51
C GLN A 110 9.59 5.01 -3.19
N ALA A 111 9.11 4.21 -2.24
CA ALA A 111 9.82 3.97 -0.98
C ALA A 111 11.16 3.25 -1.21
N ILE A 112 11.20 2.29 -2.14
CA ILE A 112 12.44 1.59 -2.54
C ILE A 112 13.38 2.55 -3.26
N GLU A 113 12.89 3.39 -4.16
CA GLU A 113 13.66 4.40 -4.88
C GLU A 113 14.29 5.41 -3.91
N LEU A 114 13.51 5.91 -2.94
CA LEU A 114 14.00 6.82 -1.90
C LEU A 114 15.09 6.17 -1.05
N ARG A 115 14.90 4.91 -0.65
CA ARG A 115 15.92 4.15 0.10
C ARG A 115 17.23 4.02 -0.69
N SER A 116 17.13 3.71 -1.99
CA SER A 116 18.29 3.62 -2.88
C SER A 116 19.02 4.96 -3.00
N PHE A 117 18.27 6.05 -3.12
CA PHE A 117 18.83 7.41 -3.17
C PHE A 117 19.60 7.75 -1.89
N ILE A 118 19.04 7.49 -0.71
CA ILE A 118 19.69 7.71 0.59
C ILE A 118 20.99 6.93 0.67
N HIS A 119 20.97 5.65 0.26
CA HIS A 119 22.14 4.79 0.31
C HIS A 119 23.23 5.23 -0.67
N GLN A 120 22.87 5.58 -1.92
CA GLN A 120 23.83 6.03 -2.96
C GLN A 120 24.52 7.33 -2.57
N ASN A 121 23.80 8.27 -1.96
CA ASN A 121 24.37 9.55 -1.53
C ASN A 121 24.99 9.49 -0.12
N LYS A 122 25.04 8.31 0.52
CA LYS A 122 25.60 8.09 1.86
C LYS A 122 25.04 9.07 2.90
N LEU A 123 23.75 9.38 2.79
CA LEU A 123 23.09 10.28 3.73
C LEU A 123 22.88 9.60 5.10
N HIS A 124 23.22 10.31 6.15
CA HIS A 124 22.92 9.87 7.51
C HIS A 124 21.42 10.04 7.77
N ALA A 125 20.66 8.97 7.49
CA ALA A 125 19.21 8.97 7.67
C ALA A 125 18.72 7.62 8.18
N PHE A 126 17.82 7.67 9.16
CA PHE A 126 17.05 6.52 9.62
C PHE A 126 15.66 6.56 8.98
N MET A 127 15.28 5.52 8.26
CA MET A 127 14.00 5.43 7.55
C MET A 127 13.11 4.36 8.16
N SER A 128 11.96 4.76 8.68
CA SER A 128 10.87 3.87 9.11
C SER A 128 9.76 3.85 8.06
N VAL A 129 9.30 2.66 7.69
CA VAL A 129 8.25 2.48 6.67
C VAL A 129 7.10 1.72 7.29
N MET A 130 5.94 2.36 7.36
CA MET A 130 4.70 1.78 7.87
C MET A 130 3.71 1.57 6.73
N SER A 131 3.02 0.42 6.72
CA SER A 131 1.93 0.19 5.79
C SER A 131 0.69 0.91 6.28
N THR A 132 0.09 1.73 5.40
CA THR A 132 -1.13 2.47 5.70
C THR A 132 -2.19 2.02 4.70
N SER A 133 -3.29 1.45 5.21
CA SER A 133 -4.39 0.98 4.37
C SER A 133 -5.24 2.13 3.82
N GLU A 134 -5.33 3.23 4.56
CA GLU A 134 -6.16 4.37 4.16
C GLU A 134 -5.40 5.68 4.36
N VAL A 135 -5.45 6.54 3.34
CA VAL A 135 -4.91 7.91 3.38
C VAL A 135 -5.98 8.84 2.82
N PHE A 136 -6.47 9.73 3.66
CA PHE A 136 -7.43 10.76 3.28
C PHE A 136 -6.74 12.14 3.21
N GLY A 137 -7.08 12.95 2.22
CA GLY A 137 -6.57 14.30 2.12
C GLY A 137 -6.48 14.83 0.69
N LYS A 138 -6.15 16.13 0.54
CA LYS A 138 -5.96 16.77 -0.76
C LYS A 138 -4.87 16.05 -1.58
N GLY A 139 -5.21 15.52 -2.75
CA GLY A 139 -4.30 14.75 -3.61
C GLY A 139 -4.33 13.22 -3.37
N PHE A 140 -5.18 12.75 -2.45
CA PHE A 140 -5.51 11.35 -2.19
C PHE A 140 -7.02 11.13 -2.33
N SER A 141 -7.58 10.07 -1.76
CA SER A 141 -9.04 9.87 -1.76
C SER A 141 -9.74 11.06 -1.11
N SER A 142 -10.79 11.59 -1.76
CA SER A 142 -11.65 12.64 -1.17
C SER A 142 -12.31 12.12 0.12
N LEU A 143 -12.40 12.98 1.11
CA LEU A 143 -13.20 12.77 2.31
C LEU A 143 -14.66 12.48 1.96
#